data_d56a89edaa3a819fa4b5882aadb5b11c
#
_entry.id   d56a89edaa3a819fa4b5882aadb5b11c
#
_cell.length_a   1.000
_cell.length_b   1.000
_cell.length_c   1.000
_cell.angle_alpha   90.00
_cell.angle_beta   90.00
_cell.angle_gamma   90.00
#
_symmetry.space_group_name_H-M   'P 1'
#
loop_
_entity.id
_entity.type
_entity.pdbx_description
1 polymer ?
#
loop_
_entity_poly.entity_id
_entity_poly.type
_entity_poly.pdbx_seq_one_letter_code
_entity_poly.pdbx_strand_id
1 'polypeptide(L)'
;MRLDHIAYRVADRHKTANFFIECFGYKIAEDLPDGFEITFEDATKAQCLVLLPPEKITEDLPWTHLDLSKKQEYHLPPEIFVSNGSKGSIVYDWVMKRDGVGGIHHLAYQVDSVADQMNTWKEKGYAEFTTPKPLTCPGLTQVFTKPSELTGVIYEFIEREEHGFCRENVKDLMNSTKDI
;
A
#
# COMPACT_ATOMS: atom_id res chain seq x y z
N MET A 1 -6.76 -4.40 14.14
CA MET A 1 -6.14 -4.51 12.80
C MET A 1 -7.19 -4.20 11.74
N ARG A 2 -6.92 -3.29 10.82
CA ARG A 2 -7.82 -2.83 9.76
C ARG A 2 -7.03 -2.76 8.44
N LEU A 3 -7.66 -3.14 7.31
CA LEU A 3 -7.06 -2.93 5.99
C LEU A 3 -6.92 -1.42 5.76
N ASP A 4 -5.71 -0.97 5.58
CA ASP A 4 -5.34 0.44 5.43
C ASP A 4 -5.31 0.84 3.95
N HIS A 5 -4.46 0.18 3.18
CA HIS A 5 -4.37 0.42 1.74
C HIS A 5 -4.03 -0.85 0.95
N ILE A 6 -4.29 -0.77 -0.36
CA ILE A 6 -3.85 -1.77 -1.34
C ILE A 6 -2.87 -1.08 -2.27
N ALA A 7 -1.67 -1.62 -2.38
CA ALA A 7 -0.65 -1.06 -3.25
C ALA A 7 -0.53 -1.84 -4.56
N TYR A 8 -0.54 -1.10 -5.65
CA TYR A 8 -0.37 -1.59 -7.00
C TYR A 8 0.98 -1.12 -7.58
N ARG A 9 1.67 -2.02 -8.26
CA ARG A 9 2.76 -1.68 -9.18
C ARG A 9 2.27 -1.92 -10.60
N VAL A 10 2.33 -0.90 -11.44
CA VAL A 10 1.68 -0.90 -12.77
C VAL A 10 2.58 -0.27 -13.83
N ALA A 11 2.27 -0.50 -15.09
CA ALA A 11 3.00 0.12 -16.20
C ALA A 11 2.72 1.63 -16.31
N ASP A 12 1.50 2.06 -16.02
CA ASP A 12 1.05 3.45 -16.13
C ASP A 12 0.14 3.80 -14.94
N ARG A 13 0.69 4.59 -13.99
CA ARG A 13 -0.03 4.99 -12.78
C ARG A 13 -1.24 5.87 -13.07
N HIS A 14 -1.15 6.75 -14.08
CA HIS A 14 -2.25 7.68 -14.39
C HIS A 14 -3.42 6.95 -15.02
N LYS A 15 -3.16 6.03 -15.94
CA LYS A 15 -4.19 5.19 -16.54
C LYS A 15 -4.88 4.33 -15.47
N THR A 16 -4.11 3.75 -14.55
CA THR A 16 -4.65 2.96 -13.44
C THR A 16 -5.43 3.83 -12.45
N ALA A 17 -4.92 5.02 -12.11
CA ALA A 17 -5.63 5.96 -11.24
C ALA A 17 -6.98 6.38 -11.85
N ASN A 18 -7.00 6.74 -13.14
CA ASN A 18 -8.24 7.09 -13.84
C ASN A 18 -9.27 5.96 -13.81
N PHE A 19 -8.84 4.71 -13.95
CA PHE A 19 -9.72 3.55 -13.81
C PHE A 19 -10.40 3.51 -12.43
N PHE A 20 -9.64 3.72 -11.34
CA PHE A 20 -10.21 3.76 -9.99
C PHE A 20 -11.12 4.97 -9.77
N ILE A 21 -10.77 6.12 -10.35
CA ILE A 21 -11.59 7.35 -10.25
C ILE A 21 -12.92 7.16 -10.97
N GLU A 22 -12.89 6.71 -12.22
CA GLU A 22 -14.07 6.59 -13.07
C GLU A 22 -14.99 5.43 -12.66
N CYS A 23 -14.41 4.29 -12.30
CA CYS A 23 -15.20 3.07 -12.03
C CYS A 23 -15.61 2.94 -10.56
N PHE A 24 -14.85 3.50 -9.62
CA PHE A 24 -15.07 3.29 -8.18
C PHE A 24 -15.19 4.57 -7.36
N GLY A 25 -15.13 5.75 -7.99
CA GLY A 25 -15.34 7.04 -7.34
C GLY A 25 -14.19 7.49 -6.44
N TYR A 26 -12.99 6.91 -6.59
CA TYR A 26 -11.80 7.38 -5.87
C TYR A 26 -11.40 8.79 -6.28
N LYS A 27 -10.63 9.47 -5.45
CA LYS A 27 -10.05 10.78 -5.74
C LYS A 27 -8.55 10.75 -5.47
N ILE A 28 -7.77 11.52 -6.22
CA ILE A 28 -6.35 11.73 -5.88
C ILE A 28 -6.29 12.51 -4.55
N ALA A 29 -5.35 12.13 -3.66
CA ALA A 29 -5.12 12.82 -2.39
C ALA A 29 -4.82 14.31 -2.62
N GLU A 30 -5.57 15.20 -1.97
CA GLU A 30 -5.51 16.65 -2.22
C GLU A 30 -4.17 17.27 -1.81
N ASP A 31 -3.52 16.71 -0.80
CA ASP A 31 -2.20 17.12 -0.33
C ASP A 31 -1.05 16.64 -1.25
N LEU A 32 -1.33 15.71 -2.16
CA LEU A 32 -0.38 15.13 -3.12
C LEU A 32 -0.99 15.03 -4.53
N PRO A 33 -1.44 16.13 -5.13
CA PRO A 33 -2.21 16.10 -6.39
C PRO A 33 -1.43 15.54 -7.58
N ASP A 34 -0.12 15.71 -7.59
CA ASP A 34 0.80 15.15 -8.61
C ASP A 34 1.47 13.85 -8.14
N GLY A 35 1.14 13.42 -6.91
CA GLY A 35 1.82 12.32 -6.26
C GLY A 35 3.23 12.69 -5.81
N PHE A 36 4.11 11.69 -5.71
CA PHE A 36 5.51 11.92 -5.37
C PHE A 36 6.44 10.95 -6.09
N GLU A 37 7.72 11.34 -6.15
CA GLU A 37 8.77 10.56 -6.78
C GLU A 37 9.76 10.04 -5.72
N ILE A 38 10.19 8.80 -5.92
CA ILE A 38 11.29 8.15 -5.20
C ILE A 38 12.45 8.01 -6.19
N THR A 39 13.61 8.50 -5.83
CA THR A 39 14.86 8.29 -6.59
C THR A 39 15.72 7.28 -5.84
N PHE A 40 16.10 6.19 -6.51
CA PHE A 40 16.98 5.16 -5.98
C PHE A 40 18.46 5.54 -6.16
N GLU A 41 19.36 4.77 -5.54
CA GLU A 41 20.81 5.04 -5.59
C GLU A 41 21.40 4.93 -7.01
N ASP A 42 20.83 4.07 -7.85
CA ASP A 42 21.19 3.87 -9.25
C ASP A 42 20.57 4.93 -10.19
N ALA A 43 20.03 6.01 -9.64
CA ALA A 43 19.33 7.08 -10.33
C ALA A 43 18.03 6.65 -11.06
N THR A 44 17.59 5.40 -10.91
CA THR A 44 16.26 4.99 -11.36
C THR A 44 15.17 5.57 -10.47
N LYS A 45 13.93 5.61 -10.95
CA LYS A 45 12.85 6.32 -10.28
C LYS A 45 11.59 5.48 -10.18
N ALA A 46 10.88 5.62 -9.07
CA ALA A 46 9.49 5.24 -8.94
C ALA A 46 8.62 6.48 -8.75
N GLN A 47 7.46 6.49 -9.37
CA GLN A 47 6.48 7.57 -9.24
C GLN A 47 5.20 7.00 -8.64
N CYS A 48 4.67 7.67 -7.63
CA CYS A 48 3.59 7.19 -6.78
C CYS A 48 2.40 8.15 -6.82
N LEU A 49 1.20 7.60 -6.76
CA LEU A 49 -0.05 8.32 -6.53
C LEU A 49 -0.79 7.68 -5.36
N VAL A 50 -1.44 8.49 -4.56
CA VAL A 50 -2.34 8.06 -3.49
C VAL A 50 -3.76 8.41 -3.89
N LEU A 51 -4.66 7.42 -3.80
CA LEU A 51 -6.07 7.58 -4.10
C LEU A 51 -6.87 7.33 -2.82
N LEU A 52 -7.66 8.32 -2.46
CA LEU A 52 -8.57 8.25 -1.33
C LEU A 52 -9.91 7.66 -1.77
N PRO A 53 -10.53 6.82 -0.93
CA PRO A 53 -11.83 6.25 -1.22
C PRO A 53 -12.93 7.33 -1.23
N PRO A 54 -14.09 7.05 -1.85
CA PRO A 54 -15.23 7.96 -1.83
C PRO A 54 -15.70 8.19 -0.38
N GLU A 55 -15.92 9.44 -0.01
CA GLU A 55 -16.31 9.85 1.35
C GLU A 55 -17.73 9.43 1.75
N LYS A 56 -18.58 9.09 0.79
CA LYS A 56 -19.98 8.74 1.04
C LYS A 56 -20.24 7.30 0.64
N ILE A 57 -20.62 6.50 1.63
CA ILE A 57 -21.37 5.27 1.37
C ILE A 57 -22.78 5.75 0.99
N THR A 58 -23.20 5.53 -0.24
CA THR A 58 -24.58 5.83 -0.67
C THR A 58 -25.54 5.01 0.17
N GLU A 59 -26.65 5.63 0.62
CA GLU A 59 -27.66 5.02 1.51
C GLU A 59 -28.33 3.78 0.90
N ASP A 60 -28.12 3.49 -0.39
CA ASP A 60 -28.80 2.47 -1.16
C ASP A 60 -28.08 1.11 -1.24
N LEU A 61 -27.19 0.80 -0.31
CA LEU A 61 -26.55 -0.52 -0.30
C LEU A 61 -27.48 -1.58 0.30
N PRO A 62 -27.75 -2.71 -0.39
CA PRO A 62 -28.74 -3.71 0.02
C PRO A 62 -28.44 -4.45 1.33
N TRP A 63 -27.29 -4.24 1.95
CA TRP A 63 -26.89 -4.78 3.27
C TRP A 63 -27.03 -3.78 4.41
N THR A 64 -27.77 -2.69 4.22
CA THR A 64 -27.91 -1.58 5.20
C THR A 64 -28.79 -1.86 6.42
N HIS A 65 -29.01 -3.11 6.83
CA HIS A 65 -29.72 -3.43 8.07
C HIS A 65 -28.88 -3.31 9.36
N LEU A 66 -27.67 -2.78 9.27
CA LEU A 66 -26.75 -2.65 10.40
C LEU A 66 -26.59 -1.17 10.78
N ASP A 67 -26.33 -0.90 12.05
CA ASP A 67 -26.10 0.43 12.63
C ASP A 67 -25.09 1.24 11.79
N LEU A 68 -25.57 2.30 11.14
CA LEU A 68 -24.79 3.15 10.23
C LEU A 68 -23.55 3.76 10.89
N SER A 69 -23.59 4.05 12.19
CA SER A 69 -22.46 4.62 12.92
C SER A 69 -21.28 3.64 13.05
N LYS A 70 -21.57 2.35 13.14
CA LYS A 70 -20.56 1.28 13.22
C LYS A 70 -20.12 0.79 11.84
N LYS A 71 -20.92 0.99 10.81
CA LYS A 71 -20.63 0.58 9.43
C LYS A 71 -19.55 1.40 8.76
N GLN A 72 -19.49 2.70 9.03
CA GLN A 72 -18.47 3.56 8.41
C GLN A 72 -17.04 3.07 8.71
N GLU A 73 -16.81 2.49 9.88
CA GLU A 73 -15.50 1.93 10.22
C GLU A 73 -15.16 0.62 9.52
N TYR A 74 -16.19 -0.22 9.23
CA TYR A 74 -15.96 -1.58 8.70
C TYR A 74 -15.97 -1.67 7.17
N HIS A 75 -16.59 -0.72 6.49
CA HIS A 75 -16.88 -0.82 5.05
C HIS A 75 -16.34 0.34 4.21
N LEU A 76 -15.53 1.23 4.78
CA LEU A 76 -14.76 2.17 3.97
C LEU A 76 -13.79 1.38 3.10
N PRO A 77 -13.82 1.58 1.77
CA PRO A 77 -12.81 1.02 0.92
C PRO A 77 -11.42 1.48 1.38
N PRO A 78 -10.39 0.63 1.26
CA PRO A 78 -9.02 1.02 1.60
C PRO A 78 -8.52 2.12 0.66
N GLU A 79 -7.51 2.86 1.09
CA GLU A 79 -6.75 3.72 0.17
C GLU A 79 -6.12 2.86 -0.94
N ILE A 80 -5.87 3.46 -2.10
CA ILE A 80 -5.15 2.82 -3.20
C ILE A 80 -3.84 3.55 -3.41
N PHE A 81 -2.74 2.83 -3.27
CA PHE A 81 -1.40 3.31 -3.58
C PHE A 81 -0.97 2.76 -4.94
N VAL A 82 -0.69 3.63 -5.90
CA VAL A 82 -0.30 3.22 -7.26
C VAL A 82 1.09 3.71 -7.58
N SER A 83 1.97 2.83 -8.01
CA SER A 83 3.32 3.18 -8.44
C SER A 83 3.66 2.63 -9.81
N ASN A 84 4.43 3.40 -10.58
CA ASN A 84 5.14 2.96 -11.78
C ASN A 84 6.61 3.38 -11.69
N GLY A 85 7.47 2.80 -12.50
CA GLY A 85 8.90 3.04 -12.43
C GLY A 85 9.54 3.33 -13.79
N SER A 86 10.64 4.07 -13.78
CA SER A 86 11.51 4.20 -14.93
C SER A 86 12.16 2.84 -15.26
N LYS A 87 12.54 2.64 -16.52
CA LYS A 87 13.17 1.40 -16.99
C LYS A 87 14.38 1.02 -16.11
N GLY A 88 14.40 -0.22 -15.65
CA GLY A 88 15.43 -0.77 -14.77
C GLY A 88 15.22 -0.46 -13.27
N SER A 89 14.20 0.29 -12.90
CA SER A 89 13.85 0.45 -11.48
C SER A 89 13.21 -0.81 -10.90
N ILE A 90 13.27 -0.95 -9.58
CA ILE A 90 12.63 -2.06 -8.84
C ILE A 90 11.15 -2.20 -9.23
N VAL A 91 10.44 -1.10 -9.37
CA VAL A 91 9.01 -1.11 -9.73
C VAL A 91 8.81 -1.55 -11.17
N TYR A 92 9.62 -1.03 -12.11
CA TYR A 92 9.56 -1.41 -13.51
C TYR A 92 9.84 -2.92 -13.70
N ASP A 93 10.93 -3.41 -13.10
CA ASP A 93 11.36 -4.81 -13.25
C ASP A 93 10.30 -5.77 -12.65
N TRP A 94 9.70 -5.39 -11.53
CA TRP A 94 8.59 -6.14 -10.94
C TRP A 94 7.36 -6.22 -11.87
N VAL A 95 7.02 -5.12 -12.55
CA VAL A 95 5.93 -5.07 -13.53
C VAL A 95 6.26 -5.93 -14.76
N MET A 96 7.50 -5.85 -15.25
CA MET A 96 7.93 -6.63 -16.41
C MET A 96 7.94 -8.14 -16.14
N LYS A 97 8.28 -8.58 -14.92
CA LYS A 97 8.15 -9.99 -14.50
C LYS A 97 6.69 -10.49 -14.49
N ARG A 98 5.72 -9.58 -14.64
CA ARG A 98 4.26 -9.85 -14.68
C ARG A 98 3.64 -9.41 -16.00
N ASP A 99 4.28 -9.78 -17.09
CA ASP A 99 3.84 -9.56 -18.47
C ASP A 99 3.60 -8.07 -18.83
N GLY A 100 4.26 -7.14 -18.10
CA GLY A 100 4.10 -5.70 -18.29
C GLY A 100 2.76 -5.11 -17.80
N VAL A 101 1.91 -5.91 -17.18
CA VAL A 101 0.63 -5.46 -16.60
C VAL A 101 0.83 -4.99 -15.15
N GLY A 102 1.61 -5.75 -14.37
CA GLY A 102 1.78 -5.52 -12.95
C GLY A 102 0.64 -6.15 -12.12
N GLY A 103 0.20 -5.46 -11.07
CA GLY A 103 -0.88 -5.93 -10.19
C GLY A 103 -0.71 -5.49 -8.74
N ILE A 104 -1.39 -6.16 -7.83
CA ILE A 104 -1.26 -5.93 -6.38
C ILE A 104 0.14 -6.36 -5.94
N HIS A 105 0.85 -5.43 -5.29
CA HIS A 105 2.16 -5.69 -4.70
C HIS A 105 2.03 -6.12 -3.24
N HIS A 106 1.25 -5.40 -2.44
CA HIS A 106 1.02 -5.73 -1.04
C HIS A 106 -0.36 -5.27 -0.54
N LEU A 107 -0.76 -5.84 0.58
CA LEU A 107 -1.91 -5.44 1.37
C LEU A 107 -1.41 -4.87 2.70
N ALA A 108 -1.74 -3.63 3.01
CA ALA A 108 -1.34 -2.97 4.23
C ALA A 108 -2.43 -3.04 5.29
N TYR A 109 -2.04 -3.40 6.51
CA TYR A 109 -2.92 -3.46 7.66
C TYR A 109 -2.43 -2.50 8.75
N GLN A 110 -3.31 -1.58 9.15
CA GLN A 110 -3.08 -0.73 10.31
C GLN A 110 -3.16 -1.56 11.58
N VAL A 111 -2.17 -1.41 12.44
CA VAL A 111 -2.01 -2.09 13.73
C VAL A 111 -1.68 -1.08 14.82
N ASP A 112 -1.92 -1.45 16.08
CA ASP A 112 -1.62 -0.60 17.23
C ASP A 112 -0.12 -0.54 17.53
N SER A 113 0.62 -1.60 17.20
CA SER A 113 2.08 -1.70 17.34
C SER A 113 2.64 -2.62 16.26
N VAL A 114 3.42 -2.03 15.35
CA VAL A 114 4.11 -2.78 14.28
C VAL A 114 5.16 -3.72 14.88
N ALA A 115 5.87 -3.29 15.94
CA ALA A 115 6.88 -4.10 16.57
C ALA A 115 6.28 -5.36 17.21
N ASP A 116 5.18 -5.23 17.94
CA ASP A 116 4.51 -6.38 18.58
C ASP A 116 3.90 -7.33 17.55
N GLN A 117 3.32 -6.77 16.49
CA GLN A 117 2.78 -7.57 15.40
C GLN A 117 3.88 -8.36 14.68
N MET A 118 5.01 -7.73 14.40
CA MET A 118 6.18 -8.37 13.82
C MET A 118 6.71 -9.51 14.70
N ASN A 119 6.85 -9.28 16.00
CA ASN A 119 7.32 -10.30 16.96
C ASN A 119 6.33 -11.48 17.01
N THR A 120 5.03 -11.20 17.15
CA THR A 120 3.98 -12.22 17.18
C THR A 120 4.01 -13.10 15.94
N TRP A 121 4.17 -12.51 14.76
CA TRP A 121 4.20 -13.26 13.51
C TRP A 121 5.47 -14.10 13.35
N LYS A 122 6.62 -13.60 13.82
CA LYS A 122 7.87 -14.38 13.86
C LYS A 122 7.76 -15.58 14.81
N GLU A 123 7.27 -15.35 16.02
CA GLU A 123 7.12 -16.40 17.04
C GLU A 123 6.18 -17.54 16.58
N LYS A 124 5.10 -17.17 15.87
CA LYS A 124 4.14 -18.12 15.32
C LYS A 124 4.56 -18.72 13.97
N GLY A 125 5.66 -18.26 13.39
CA GLY A 125 6.14 -18.76 12.09
C GLY A 125 5.21 -18.41 10.92
N TYR A 126 4.43 -17.31 11.00
CA TYR A 126 3.48 -16.94 9.95
C TYR A 126 4.14 -16.31 8.75
N ALA A 127 5.21 -15.56 8.94
CA ALA A 127 6.00 -14.97 7.87
C ALA A 127 7.40 -14.54 8.33
N GLU A 128 8.32 -14.51 7.38
CA GLU A 128 9.56 -13.76 7.48
C GLU A 128 9.33 -12.30 7.06
N PHE A 129 10.24 -11.41 7.47
CA PHE A 129 10.17 -9.98 7.17
C PHE A 129 11.31 -9.56 6.26
N THR A 130 11.07 -8.55 5.42
CA THR A 130 12.06 -8.04 4.46
C THR A 130 13.13 -7.18 5.13
N THR A 131 12.84 -6.65 6.34
CA THR A 131 13.80 -5.89 7.16
C THR A 131 13.89 -6.50 8.56
N PRO A 132 15.07 -6.42 9.24
CA PRO A 132 15.25 -6.98 10.58
C PRO A 132 14.44 -6.24 11.65
N LYS A 133 14.11 -4.96 11.40
CA LYS A 133 13.35 -4.05 12.27
C LYS A 133 12.34 -3.27 11.45
N PRO A 134 11.25 -2.77 12.06
CA PRO A 134 10.38 -1.79 11.42
C PRO A 134 11.16 -0.54 10.97
N LEU A 135 10.71 0.07 9.89
CA LEU A 135 11.18 1.36 9.40
C LEU A 135 10.31 2.45 10.00
N THR A 136 10.94 3.49 10.53
CA THR A 136 10.24 4.53 11.30
C THR A 136 10.65 5.91 10.82
N CYS A 137 9.67 6.78 10.63
CA CYS A 137 9.82 8.22 10.54
C CYS A 137 8.73 8.90 11.39
N PRO A 138 8.77 10.23 11.62
CA PRO A 138 7.80 10.89 12.48
C PRO A 138 6.35 10.53 12.13
N GLY A 139 5.60 10.00 13.10
CA GLY A 139 4.20 9.61 12.96
C GLY A 139 3.91 8.37 12.12
N LEU A 140 4.95 7.62 11.71
CA LEU A 140 4.76 6.47 10.81
C LEU A 140 5.79 5.37 11.07
N THR A 141 5.30 4.16 11.32
CA THR A 141 6.14 2.95 11.44
C THR A 141 5.59 1.87 10.51
N GLN A 142 6.47 1.19 9.76
CA GLN A 142 6.07 0.23 8.72
C GLN A 142 7.03 -0.94 8.65
N VAL A 143 6.53 -2.11 8.20
CA VAL A 143 7.36 -3.27 7.88
C VAL A 143 6.66 -4.14 6.83
N PHE A 144 7.42 -4.73 5.91
CA PHE A 144 6.93 -5.73 4.97
C PHE A 144 7.27 -7.15 5.42
N THR A 145 6.33 -8.07 5.24
CA THR A 145 6.66 -9.49 5.21
C THR A 145 7.33 -9.85 3.88
N LYS A 146 8.07 -10.96 3.83
CA LYS A 146 8.27 -11.68 2.56
C LYS A 146 6.91 -12.18 2.04
N PRO A 147 6.79 -12.57 0.76
CA PRO A 147 5.58 -13.19 0.25
C PRO A 147 5.18 -14.39 1.12
N SER A 148 3.93 -14.42 1.54
CA SER A 148 3.39 -15.53 2.32
C SER A 148 3.41 -16.83 1.51
N GLU A 149 3.89 -17.91 2.08
CA GLU A 149 3.85 -19.23 1.44
C GLU A 149 2.42 -19.74 1.21
N LEU A 150 1.45 -19.24 1.97
CA LEU A 150 0.05 -19.64 1.86
C LEU A 150 -0.74 -18.85 0.80
N THR A 151 -0.39 -17.57 0.61
CA THR A 151 -1.21 -16.66 -0.21
C THR A 151 -0.43 -16.03 -1.36
N GLY A 152 0.90 -16.09 -1.35
CA GLY A 152 1.77 -15.40 -2.30
C GLY A 152 1.79 -13.86 -2.13
N VAL A 153 1.09 -13.32 -1.13
CA VAL A 153 0.93 -11.89 -0.92
C VAL A 153 1.96 -11.38 0.07
N ILE A 154 2.50 -10.19 -0.19
CA ILE A 154 3.27 -9.41 0.78
C ILE A 154 2.27 -8.69 1.67
N TYR A 155 2.43 -8.82 2.98
CA TYR A 155 1.66 -8.05 3.95
C TYR A 155 2.53 -6.91 4.49
N GLU A 156 1.92 -5.73 4.62
CA GLU A 156 2.48 -4.61 5.33
C GLU A 156 1.78 -4.46 6.67
N PHE A 157 2.55 -4.24 7.73
CA PHE A 157 2.02 -3.69 8.98
C PHE A 157 2.41 -2.23 9.05
N ILE A 158 1.42 -1.39 9.30
CA ILE A 158 1.56 0.06 9.38
C ILE A 158 0.93 0.59 10.68
N GLU A 159 1.66 1.47 11.33
CA GLU A 159 1.23 2.25 12.48
C GLU A 159 1.43 3.70 12.10
N ARG A 160 0.35 4.47 12.01
CA ARG A 160 0.40 5.88 11.66
C ARG A 160 -0.55 6.70 12.53
N GLU A 161 -0.09 7.88 12.94
CA GLU A 161 -0.84 8.83 13.75
C GLU A 161 -1.71 9.73 12.86
N GLU A 162 -1.23 10.04 11.64
CA GLU A 162 -1.90 10.90 10.67
C GLU A 162 -1.88 10.26 9.28
N HIS A 163 -2.66 10.83 8.35
CA HIS A 163 -2.62 10.43 6.95
C HIS A 163 -1.30 10.84 6.29
N GLY A 164 -0.83 10.04 5.35
CA GLY A 164 0.33 10.35 4.54
C GLY A 164 1.37 9.23 4.48
N PHE A 165 2.41 9.46 3.68
CA PHE A 165 3.51 8.54 3.46
C PHE A 165 4.85 9.26 3.64
N CYS A 166 5.78 8.59 4.30
CA CYS A 166 7.15 9.03 4.45
C CYS A 166 7.98 8.51 3.27
N ARG A 167 8.55 9.41 2.46
CA ARG A 167 9.31 9.04 1.24
C ARG A 167 10.50 8.15 1.53
N GLU A 168 11.21 8.38 2.64
CA GLU A 168 12.34 7.59 3.08
C GLU A 168 11.90 6.15 3.38
N ASN A 169 10.86 5.97 4.19
CA ASN A 169 10.31 4.64 4.47
C ASN A 169 9.85 3.93 3.19
N VAL A 170 9.13 4.64 2.31
CA VAL A 170 8.66 4.06 1.05
C VAL A 170 9.84 3.60 0.19
N LYS A 171 10.93 4.40 0.11
CA LYS A 171 12.14 4.04 -0.60
C LYS A 171 12.79 2.77 -0.02
N ASP A 172 12.95 2.71 1.29
CA ASP A 172 13.59 1.59 1.97
C ASP A 172 12.74 0.32 1.88
N LEU A 173 11.41 0.44 2.00
CA LEU A 173 10.47 -0.66 1.77
C LEU A 173 10.52 -1.16 0.33
N MET A 174 10.58 -0.27 -0.67
CA MET A 174 10.75 -0.67 -2.06
C MET A 174 12.08 -1.41 -2.27
N ASN A 175 13.17 -0.91 -1.70
CA ASN A 175 14.48 -1.56 -1.76
C ASN A 175 14.47 -2.95 -1.11
N SER A 176 13.77 -3.12 0.01
CA SER A 176 13.68 -4.39 0.73
C SER A 176 12.96 -5.50 -0.06
N THR A 177 12.26 -5.12 -1.13
CA THR A 177 11.52 -6.06 -2.02
C THR A 177 12.17 -6.24 -3.39
N LYS A 178 13.42 -5.81 -3.57
CA LYS A 178 14.12 -5.85 -4.87
C LYS A 178 14.25 -7.25 -5.46
N ASP A 179 14.47 -8.22 -4.60
CA ASP A 179 14.76 -9.61 -4.99
C ASP A 179 13.52 -10.53 -4.91
N ILE A 180 12.33 -9.94 -4.78
CA ILE A 180 11.04 -10.63 -4.68
C ILE A 180 10.29 -10.63 -6.01
#